data_0b9d1c8792ed72ffc765caf5c056aa5f
#
_entry.id   0b9d1c8792ed72ffc765caf5c056aa5f
#
_cell.length_a   1.000
_cell.length_b   1.000
_cell.length_c   1.000
_cell.angle_alpha   90.00
_cell.angle_beta   90.00
_cell.angle_gamma   90.00
#
_symmetry.space_group_name_H-M   'P 1'
#
loop_
_entity.id
_entity.type
_entity.pdbx_description
1 polymer ?
#
loop_
_entity_poly.entity_id
_entity_poly.type
_entity_poly.pdbx_seq_one_letter_code
_entity_poly.pdbx_strand_id
1 'polypeptide(L)'
;MSTISTHVLDTALGKPAAGVGVRLEKQDGGGWIEVTHSKDTGSAWTEQVHDMSGQWVEVSRSATDGDGRCRDLAQDLPAGVYRIVFDTGSYLRNQRRASIYPEIAITFTCAGEAHYHLPLLLSDNSYTTYRGS
;
A
#
# COMPACT_ATOMS: atom_id res chain seq x y z
N MET A 1 -9.02 14.41 7.68
CA MET A 1 -7.84 13.56 7.94
C MET A 1 -8.21 12.10 7.81
N SER A 2 -7.32 11.30 7.29
CA SER A 2 -7.59 9.90 7.01
C SER A 2 -6.92 8.97 8.00
N THR A 3 -7.48 7.78 8.16
CA THR A 3 -6.91 6.70 8.98
C THR A 3 -6.64 5.48 8.12
N ILE A 4 -5.64 4.68 8.51
CA ILE A 4 -5.22 3.51 7.74
C ILE A 4 -5.17 2.29 8.66
N SER A 5 -5.72 1.19 8.18
CA SER A 5 -5.58 -0.12 8.81
C SER A 5 -5.32 -1.18 7.76
N THR A 6 -4.79 -2.31 8.17
CA THR A 6 -4.55 -3.44 7.28
C THR A 6 -4.83 -4.77 7.98
N HIS A 7 -4.94 -5.81 7.20
CA HIS A 7 -5.15 -7.18 7.66
C HIS A 7 -4.46 -8.12 6.68
N VAL A 8 -3.52 -8.90 7.16
CA VAL A 8 -2.77 -9.84 6.30
C VAL A 8 -3.25 -11.26 6.57
N LEU A 9 -3.71 -11.91 5.52
CA LEU A 9 -4.16 -13.30 5.55
C LEU A 9 -3.22 -14.16 4.72
N ASP A 10 -2.70 -15.22 5.35
CA ASP A 10 -1.86 -16.21 4.67
C ASP A 10 -2.77 -17.26 4.05
N THR A 11 -3.00 -17.11 2.75
CA THR A 11 -3.95 -17.99 2.04
C THR A 11 -3.42 -19.40 1.82
N ALA A 12 -2.08 -19.57 1.82
CA ALA A 12 -1.49 -20.90 1.72
C ALA A 12 -1.73 -21.73 2.98
N LEU A 13 -1.69 -21.07 4.15
CA LEU A 13 -1.95 -21.72 5.44
C LEU A 13 -3.41 -21.63 5.87
N GLY A 14 -4.20 -20.78 5.22
CA GLY A 14 -5.61 -20.58 5.58
C GLY A 14 -5.81 -19.89 6.92
N LYS A 15 -4.90 -19.00 7.31
CA LYS A 15 -4.96 -18.33 8.62
C LYS A 15 -4.36 -16.92 8.55
N PRO A 16 -4.61 -16.07 9.57
CA PRO A 16 -3.98 -14.77 9.64
C PRO A 16 -2.45 -14.86 9.70
N ALA A 17 -1.78 -13.87 9.10
CA ALA A 17 -0.33 -13.76 9.13
C ALA A 17 0.09 -12.82 10.26
N ALA A 18 0.55 -13.39 11.36
CA ALA A 18 1.00 -12.63 12.53
C ALA A 18 2.48 -12.24 12.39
N GLY A 19 2.84 -11.08 12.92
CA GLY A 19 4.23 -10.64 12.98
C GLY A 19 4.81 -10.15 11.66
N VAL A 20 3.97 -9.80 10.70
CA VAL A 20 4.43 -9.19 9.45
C VAL A 20 4.76 -7.73 9.69
N GLY A 21 6.00 -7.31 9.43
CA GLY A 21 6.38 -5.91 9.51
C GLY A 21 5.64 -5.08 8.47
N VAL A 22 5.09 -3.95 8.88
CA VAL A 22 4.33 -3.04 8.03
C VAL A 22 4.84 -1.64 8.23
N ARG A 23 5.11 -0.91 7.16
CA ARG A 23 5.39 0.52 7.24
C ARG A 23 4.55 1.29 6.26
N LEU A 24 4.22 2.51 6.63
CA LEU A 24 3.51 3.45 5.76
C LEU A 24 4.47 4.55 5.36
N GLU A 25 4.53 4.84 4.08
CA GLU A 25 5.36 5.90 3.54
C GLU A 25 4.51 6.90 2.77
N LYS A 26 4.89 8.16 2.81
CA LYS A 26 4.25 9.23 2.05
C LYS A 26 5.17 9.65 0.92
N GLN A 27 4.60 9.88 -0.25
CA GLN A 27 5.35 10.49 -1.35
C GLN A 27 5.59 11.96 -1.05
N ASP A 28 6.86 12.36 -1.09
CA ASP A 28 7.27 13.73 -0.88
C ASP A 28 7.77 14.33 -2.20
N GLY A 29 7.32 15.54 -2.53
CA GLY A 29 7.71 16.21 -3.76
C GLY A 29 6.95 15.80 -5.01
N GLY A 30 6.05 14.81 -4.91
CA GLY A 30 5.15 14.46 -5.99
C GLY A 30 3.88 15.29 -5.94
N GLY A 31 3.00 15.08 -6.88
CA GLY A 31 1.72 15.75 -6.91
C GLY A 31 0.98 15.46 -8.20
N TRP A 32 -0.07 16.22 -8.43
CA TRP A 32 -0.82 16.13 -9.66
C TRP A 32 -0.16 17.01 -10.71
N ILE A 33 0.08 16.47 -11.90
CA ILE A 33 0.55 17.20 -13.05
C ILE A 33 -0.48 17.09 -14.17
N GLU A 34 -0.57 18.14 -14.99
CA GLU A 34 -1.43 18.14 -16.15
C GLU A 34 -0.64 17.66 -17.36
N VAL A 35 -1.18 16.65 -18.03
CA VAL A 35 -0.59 16.09 -19.25
C VAL A 35 -1.55 16.34 -20.39
N THR A 36 -1.06 16.97 -21.45
CA THR A 36 -1.85 17.25 -22.65
C THR A 36 -1.50 16.22 -23.73
N HIS A 37 -2.53 15.61 -24.27
CA HIS A 37 -2.41 14.63 -25.34
C HIS A 37 -2.97 15.24 -26.63
N SER A 38 -2.27 15.04 -27.74
CA SER A 38 -2.70 15.53 -29.04
C SER A 38 -2.87 14.36 -30.00
N LYS A 39 -3.89 14.46 -30.86
CA LYS A 39 -4.12 13.49 -31.93
C LYS A 39 -3.81 14.12 -33.28
N ASP A 40 -3.51 13.30 -34.28
CA ASP A 40 -3.22 13.75 -35.65
C ASP A 40 -4.38 14.54 -36.28
N THR A 41 -5.58 14.37 -35.76
CA THR A 41 -6.77 15.09 -36.23
C THR A 41 -6.81 16.54 -35.74
N GLY A 42 -5.82 17.00 -34.95
CA GLY A 42 -5.82 18.33 -34.39
C GLY A 42 -6.58 18.47 -33.08
N SER A 43 -7.23 17.42 -32.59
CA SER A 43 -7.88 17.46 -31.29
C SER A 43 -6.83 17.24 -30.18
N ALA A 44 -7.08 17.87 -29.03
CA ALA A 44 -6.23 17.74 -27.85
C ALA A 44 -7.11 17.55 -26.63
N TRP A 45 -6.59 16.83 -25.67
CA TRP A 45 -7.25 16.64 -24.38
C TRP A 45 -6.21 16.60 -23.27
N THR A 46 -6.63 16.97 -22.06
CA THR A 46 -5.75 16.99 -20.90
C THR A 46 -6.29 16.07 -19.81
N GLU A 47 -5.36 15.54 -19.01
CA GLU A 47 -5.70 14.78 -17.83
C GLU A 47 -4.78 15.16 -16.67
N GLN A 48 -5.27 14.94 -15.45
CA GLN A 48 -4.49 15.08 -14.24
C GLN A 48 -3.83 13.74 -13.96
N VAL A 49 -2.50 13.72 -13.96
CA VAL A 49 -1.70 12.52 -13.74
C VAL A 49 -0.88 12.70 -12.50
N HIS A 50 -0.73 11.63 -11.71
CA HIS A 50 0.09 11.69 -10.51
C HIS A 50 1.57 11.60 -10.88
N ASP A 51 2.36 12.54 -10.37
CA ASP A 51 3.82 12.50 -10.50
C ASP A 51 4.37 11.53 -9.46
N MET A 52 4.86 10.39 -9.93
CA MET A 52 5.41 9.34 -9.07
C MET A 52 6.93 9.46 -8.88
N SER A 53 7.54 10.54 -9.33
CA SER A 53 8.99 10.74 -9.22
C SER A 53 9.43 11.25 -7.83
N GLY A 54 8.52 11.62 -6.95
CA GLY A 54 8.84 12.08 -5.62
C GLY A 54 9.45 10.98 -4.75
N GLN A 55 10.12 11.40 -3.69
CA GLN A 55 10.74 10.48 -2.75
C GLN A 55 9.72 9.96 -1.72
N TRP A 56 10.03 8.82 -1.14
CA TRP A 56 9.19 8.20 -0.12
C TRP A 56 9.77 8.45 1.27
N VAL A 57 8.92 8.91 2.18
CA VAL A 57 9.29 9.22 3.56
C VAL A 57 8.45 8.35 4.48
N GLU A 58 9.09 7.68 5.42
CA GLU A 58 8.37 6.83 6.37
C GLU A 58 7.51 7.69 7.29
N VAL A 59 6.23 7.34 7.41
CA VAL A 59 5.25 8.02 8.26
C VAL A 59 5.02 7.23 9.55
N SER A 60 4.91 5.91 9.45
CA SER A 60 4.70 5.05 10.60
C SER A 60 5.17 3.63 10.30
N ARG A 61 5.36 2.86 11.37
CA ARG A 61 5.85 1.48 11.30
C ARG A 61 5.18 0.67 12.40
N SER A 62 4.79 -0.55 12.07
CA SER A 62 4.13 -1.47 12.99
C SER A 62 4.36 -2.91 12.56
N ALA A 63 3.65 -3.84 13.17
CA ALA A 63 3.61 -5.23 12.76
C ALA A 63 2.21 -5.76 12.98
N THR A 64 1.83 -6.79 12.21
CA THR A 64 0.52 -7.42 12.38
C THR A 64 0.49 -8.18 13.72
N ASP A 65 -0.67 -8.14 14.37
CA ASP A 65 -0.92 -8.86 15.62
C ASP A 65 -1.27 -10.33 15.36
N GLY A 66 -1.70 -11.03 16.43
CA GLY A 66 -2.06 -12.45 16.33
C GLY A 66 -3.20 -12.74 15.38
N ASP A 67 -4.05 -11.76 15.09
CA ASP A 67 -5.14 -11.85 14.13
C ASP A 67 -4.73 -11.40 12.73
N GLY A 68 -3.47 -11.09 12.52
CA GLY A 68 -2.96 -10.57 11.26
C GLY A 68 -3.33 -9.11 11.01
N ARG A 69 -3.75 -8.39 12.03
CA ARG A 69 -4.26 -7.03 11.90
C ARG A 69 -3.27 -5.98 12.38
N CYS A 70 -3.31 -4.85 11.72
CA CYS A 70 -2.70 -3.62 12.16
C CYS A 70 -3.80 -2.56 12.09
N ARG A 71 -4.49 -2.33 13.22
CA ARG A 71 -5.74 -1.54 13.25
C ARG A 71 -5.50 -0.05 13.16
N ASP A 72 -4.40 0.40 13.75
CA ASP A 72 -4.07 1.82 13.85
C ASP A 72 -2.69 2.09 13.25
N LEU A 73 -2.52 1.68 11.97
CA LEU A 73 -1.24 1.91 11.30
C LEU A 73 -0.93 3.40 11.22
N ALA A 74 -1.92 4.21 10.93
CA ALA A 74 -1.77 5.66 10.94
C ALA A 74 -3.11 6.36 11.16
N GLN A 75 -3.04 7.56 11.73
CA GLN A 75 -4.18 8.44 11.97
C GLN A 75 -3.83 9.85 11.50
N ASP A 76 -4.86 10.64 11.27
CA ASP A 76 -4.72 12.07 10.94
C ASP A 76 -3.84 12.34 9.71
N LEU A 77 -3.96 11.51 8.68
CA LEU A 77 -3.19 11.67 7.46
C LEU A 77 -3.81 12.71 6.54
N PRO A 78 -3.01 13.67 6.05
CA PRO A 78 -3.47 14.59 5.02
C PRO A 78 -3.66 13.88 3.69
N ALA A 79 -4.42 14.50 2.79
CA ALA A 79 -4.56 14.00 1.43
C ALA A 79 -3.19 13.89 0.75
N GLY A 80 -3.01 12.88 -0.07
CA GLY A 80 -1.74 12.64 -0.76
C GLY A 80 -1.62 11.22 -1.24
N VAL A 81 -0.44 10.89 -1.75
CA VAL A 81 -0.11 9.55 -2.19
C VAL A 81 0.76 8.88 -1.14
N TYR A 82 0.40 7.68 -0.81
CA TYR A 82 1.07 6.87 0.19
C TYR A 82 1.35 5.49 -0.38
N ARG A 83 2.25 4.77 0.26
CA ARG A 83 2.38 3.32 0.02
C ARG A 83 2.53 2.60 1.35
N ILE A 84 1.87 1.45 1.42
CA ILE A 84 2.02 0.53 2.53
C ILE A 84 2.98 -0.58 2.08
N VAL A 85 3.99 -0.85 2.89
CA VAL A 85 5.02 -1.84 2.56
C VAL A 85 5.00 -2.94 3.59
N PHE A 86 4.83 -4.17 3.12
CA PHE A 86 4.77 -5.36 3.96
C PHE A 86 6.07 -6.14 3.81
N ASP A 87 6.74 -6.41 4.93
CA ASP A 87 7.96 -7.25 4.93
C ASP A 87 7.57 -8.73 4.90
N THR A 88 7.00 -9.12 3.79
CA THR A 88 6.55 -10.50 3.58
C THR A 88 7.71 -11.46 3.41
N GLY A 89 8.84 -10.98 2.88
CA GLY A 89 10.02 -11.80 2.73
C GLY A 89 10.52 -12.38 4.06
N SER A 90 10.60 -11.54 5.09
CA SER A 90 10.99 -12.00 6.43
C SER A 90 9.99 -12.98 7.02
N TYR A 91 8.70 -12.67 6.88
CA TYR A 91 7.63 -13.54 7.36
C TYR A 91 7.73 -14.95 6.76
N LEU A 92 7.91 -15.04 5.44
CA LEU A 92 7.99 -16.31 4.73
C LEU A 92 9.30 -17.05 5.04
N ARG A 93 10.44 -16.34 5.09
CA ARG A 93 11.72 -16.96 5.42
C ARG A 93 11.71 -17.59 6.81
N ASN A 94 11.06 -16.96 7.78
CA ASN A 94 10.94 -17.51 9.13
C ASN A 94 10.17 -18.83 9.16
N GLN A 95 9.40 -19.12 8.12
CA GLN A 95 8.69 -20.38 7.96
C GLN A 95 9.33 -21.29 6.91
N ARG A 96 10.54 -20.97 6.47
CA ARG A 96 11.29 -21.72 5.44
C ARG A 96 10.51 -21.83 4.14
N ARG A 97 9.81 -20.76 3.79
CA ARG A 97 9.03 -20.65 2.54
C ARG A 97 9.75 -19.69 1.62
N ALA A 98 10.00 -20.12 0.38
CA ALA A 98 10.66 -19.29 -0.63
C ALA A 98 9.64 -18.41 -1.36
N SER A 99 10.06 -17.18 -1.68
CA SER A 99 9.26 -16.25 -2.47
C SER A 99 10.17 -15.43 -3.36
N ILE A 100 9.70 -15.10 -4.55
CA ILE A 100 10.42 -14.17 -5.42
C ILE A 100 10.21 -12.72 -4.99
N TYR A 101 9.26 -12.45 -4.09
CA TYR A 101 8.95 -11.10 -3.61
C TYR A 101 9.63 -10.86 -2.26
N PRO A 102 10.67 -10.02 -2.20
CA PRO A 102 11.31 -9.70 -0.91
C PRO A 102 10.40 -8.85 -0.02
N GLU A 103 9.52 -8.08 -0.61
CA GLU A 103 8.51 -7.28 0.07
C GLU A 103 7.34 -7.02 -0.88
N ILE A 104 6.22 -6.55 -0.35
CA ILE A 104 5.07 -6.14 -1.15
C ILE A 104 4.76 -4.69 -0.81
N ALA A 105 4.68 -3.84 -1.82
CA ALA A 105 4.36 -2.43 -1.67
C ALA A 105 3.08 -2.10 -2.45
N ILE A 106 2.13 -1.47 -1.77
CA ILE A 106 0.85 -1.06 -2.35
C ILE A 106 0.78 0.47 -2.31
N THR A 107 0.78 1.08 -3.47
CA THR A 107 0.64 2.53 -3.59
C THR A 107 -0.83 2.90 -3.74
N PHE A 108 -1.28 3.89 -3.00
CA PHE A 108 -2.67 4.31 -3.00
C PHE A 108 -2.80 5.80 -2.73
N THR A 109 -3.95 6.35 -3.07
CA THR A 109 -4.25 7.76 -2.86
C THR A 109 -5.21 7.93 -1.70
N CYS A 110 -4.85 8.79 -0.75
CA CYS A 110 -5.76 9.27 0.27
C CYS A 110 -6.40 10.57 -0.20
N ALA A 111 -7.70 10.64 -0.18
CA ALA A 111 -8.46 11.79 -0.67
C ALA A 111 -9.38 12.33 0.40
N GLY A 112 -8.85 13.02 1.39
CA GLY A 112 -9.64 13.70 2.39
C GLY A 112 -9.97 12.83 3.61
N GLU A 113 -11.14 13.04 4.21
CA GLU A 113 -11.51 12.42 5.48
C GLU A 113 -12.20 11.08 5.25
N ALA A 114 -11.41 10.01 5.34
CA ALA A 114 -11.92 8.66 5.15
C ALA A 114 -11.07 7.67 5.92
N HIS A 115 -11.65 6.53 6.19
CA HIS A 115 -10.91 5.37 6.68
C HIS A 115 -10.58 4.47 5.51
N TYR A 116 -9.31 4.09 5.39
CA TYR A 116 -8.83 3.16 4.37
C TYR A 116 -8.40 1.87 5.05
N HIS A 117 -9.10 0.79 4.74
CA HIS A 117 -8.72 -0.55 5.16
C HIS A 117 -8.19 -1.28 3.93
N LEU A 118 -6.92 -1.67 3.99
CA LEU A 118 -6.20 -2.26 2.86
C LEU A 118 -5.73 -3.66 3.21
N PRO A 119 -6.57 -4.68 3.00
CA PRO A 119 -6.18 -6.07 3.27
C PRO A 119 -5.16 -6.58 2.26
N LEU A 120 -4.34 -7.52 2.71
CA LEU A 120 -3.41 -8.25 1.87
C LEU A 120 -3.69 -9.75 1.98
N LEU A 121 -4.03 -10.37 0.87
CA LEU A 121 -4.13 -11.82 0.76
C LEU A 121 -2.81 -12.32 0.21
N LEU A 122 -2.06 -13.04 1.04
CA LEU A 122 -0.67 -13.42 0.77
C LEU A 122 -0.54 -14.91 0.53
N SER A 123 0.18 -15.29 -0.50
CA SER A 123 0.72 -16.63 -0.67
C SER A 123 2.21 -16.53 -1.01
N ASP A 124 2.87 -17.68 -1.25
CA ASP A 124 4.33 -17.68 -1.38
C ASP A 124 4.83 -16.82 -2.54
N ASN A 125 4.15 -16.85 -3.68
CA ASN A 125 4.54 -16.13 -4.89
C ASN A 125 3.40 -15.36 -5.55
N SER A 126 2.38 -14.99 -4.77
CA SER A 126 1.29 -14.15 -5.26
C SER A 126 0.65 -13.37 -4.14
N TYR A 127 -0.05 -12.31 -4.48
CA TYR A 127 -0.82 -11.54 -3.50
C TYR A 127 -1.97 -10.81 -4.18
N THR A 128 -2.96 -10.50 -3.38
CA THR A 128 -4.10 -9.68 -3.80
C THR A 128 -4.35 -8.63 -2.74
N THR A 129 -4.71 -7.45 -3.17
CA THR A 129 -5.16 -6.39 -2.27
C THR A 129 -6.44 -5.77 -2.80
N TYR A 130 -7.20 -5.15 -1.92
CA TYR A 130 -8.42 -4.43 -2.29
C TYR A 130 -8.72 -3.39 -1.22
N ARG A 131 -9.64 -2.49 -1.51
CA ARG A 131 -10.12 -1.56 -0.50
C ARG A 131 -11.25 -2.23 0.27
N GLY A 132 -11.00 -2.50 1.55
CA GLY A 132 -11.99 -3.03 2.46
C GLY A 132 -12.98 -1.97 2.91
N SER A 133 -14.07 -2.40 3.48
CA SER A 133 -15.09 -1.50 4.03
C SER A 133 -14.86 -1.15 5.49
#